data_e38fadfb3bbd04fc487e830d89d78c3c
#
_entry.id   e38fadfb3bbd04fc487e830d89d78c3c
#
_cell.length_a   1.000
_cell.length_b   1.000
_cell.length_c   1.000
_cell.angle_alpha   90.00
_cell.angle_beta   90.00
_cell.angle_gamma   90.00
#
_symmetry.space_group_name_H-M   'P 1'
#
loop_
_entity.id
_entity.type
_entity.pdbx_description
1 polymer ?
#
loop_
_entity_poly.entity_id
_entity_poly.type
_entity_poly.pdbx_seq_one_letter_code
_entity_poly.pdbx_strand_id
1 'polypeptide(L)'
;MAAGCGLGGSKYDDAVLDGVSNLNTGKLEKALADFNRAIEIDPQLAGGYLGRANTLNMMGRYGESIEDYDTVIEIDPKLANAYINRASAYSHLGEYEKAITDYEKGLELDPKADNKPGFFKRLFSNDPNTDKGIRKHLEYLKQKVKEQSG
;
A
#
# COMPACT_ATOMS: atom_id res chain seq x y z
N MET A 1 -7.18 -43.41 -4.46
CA MET A 1 -5.82 -42.80 -4.50
C MET A 1 -5.90 -41.46 -3.79
N ALA A 2 -5.36 -41.36 -2.59
CA ALA A 2 -5.33 -40.11 -1.83
C ALA A 2 -4.29 -39.19 -2.46
N ALA A 3 -4.73 -38.11 -3.07
CA ALA A 3 -3.88 -36.99 -3.41
C ALA A 3 -3.39 -36.38 -2.11
N GLY A 4 -2.08 -36.48 -1.85
CA GLY A 4 -1.46 -35.91 -0.66
C GLY A 4 -1.70 -34.43 -0.60
N CYS A 5 -2.35 -33.95 0.47
CA CYS A 5 -2.26 -32.57 0.92
C CYS A 5 -0.80 -32.33 1.32
N GLY A 6 0.02 -31.89 0.38
CA GLY A 6 1.33 -31.34 0.68
C GLY A 6 1.12 -30.04 1.48
N LEU A 7 1.67 -30.00 2.68
CA LEU A 7 1.86 -28.80 3.52
C LEU A 7 2.97 -27.91 2.93
N GLY A 8 2.93 -27.66 1.63
CA GLY A 8 3.79 -26.70 0.96
C GLY A 8 2.89 -25.56 0.47
N GLY A 9 3.14 -24.33 0.87
CA GLY A 9 2.52 -23.16 0.29
C GLY A 9 2.63 -23.20 -1.24
N SER A 10 1.73 -22.53 -1.94
CA SER A 10 1.86 -22.42 -3.39
C SER A 10 3.15 -21.66 -3.72
N LYS A 11 3.73 -21.87 -4.90
CA LYS A 11 4.90 -21.11 -5.37
C LYS A 11 4.64 -19.60 -5.31
N TYR A 12 3.37 -19.20 -5.48
CA TYR A 12 2.93 -17.82 -5.31
C TYR A 12 3.09 -17.37 -3.84
N ASP A 13 2.58 -18.16 -2.90
CA ASP A 13 2.64 -17.82 -1.46
C ASP A 13 4.09 -17.72 -1.00
N ASP A 14 4.97 -18.63 -1.45
CA ASP A 14 6.40 -18.59 -1.14
C ASP A 14 7.03 -17.28 -1.65
N ALA A 15 6.73 -16.88 -2.89
CA ALA A 15 7.23 -15.63 -3.47
C ALA A 15 6.73 -14.40 -2.71
N VAL A 16 5.45 -14.38 -2.30
CA VAL A 16 4.90 -13.28 -1.49
C VAL A 16 5.54 -13.24 -0.11
N LEU A 17 5.74 -14.38 0.55
CA LEU A 17 6.37 -14.46 1.87
C LEU A 17 7.83 -14.00 1.83
N ASP A 18 8.60 -14.40 0.81
CA ASP A 18 9.96 -13.94 0.60
C ASP A 18 10.00 -12.42 0.40
N GLY A 19 9.10 -11.89 -0.44
CA GLY A 19 8.95 -10.46 -0.68
C GLY A 19 8.64 -9.67 0.60
N VAL A 20 7.68 -10.15 1.41
CA VAL A 20 7.33 -9.53 2.70
C VAL A 20 8.51 -9.57 3.67
N SER A 21 9.24 -10.69 3.74
CA SER A 21 10.43 -10.82 4.58
C SER A 21 11.52 -9.82 4.17
N ASN A 22 11.80 -9.73 2.86
CA ASN A 22 12.77 -8.78 2.32
C ASN A 22 12.35 -7.33 2.52
N LEU A 23 11.06 -7.02 2.36
CA LEU A 23 10.50 -5.69 2.61
C LEU A 23 10.67 -5.29 4.09
N ASN A 24 10.34 -6.19 5.02
CA ASN A 24 10.47 -5.96 6.47
C ASN A 24 11.93 -5.77 6.92
N THR A 25 12.87 -6.34 6.20
CA THR A 25 14.31 -6.19 6.46
C THR A 25 14.97 -5.05 5.66
N GLY A 26 14.17 -4.25 4.93
CA GLY A 26 14.65 -3.10 4.15
C GLY A 26 15.40 -3.46 2.86
N LYS A 27 15.35 -4.72 2.43
CA LYS A 27 15.98 -5.19 1.19
C LYS A 27 15.05 -4.95 0.00
N LEU A 28 14.84 -3.67 -0.35
CA LEU A 28 13.76 -3.25 -1.25
C LEU A 28 13.88 -3.84 -2.65
N GLU A 29 15.08 -3.92 -3.22
CA GLU A 29 15.31 -4.49 -4.56
C GLU A 29 15.01 -6.00 -4.59
N LYS A 30 15.32 -6.73 -3.50
CA LYS A 30 14.98 -8.15 -3.38
C LYS A 30 13.48 -8.34 -3.23
N ALA A 31 12.84 -7.54 -2.37
CA ALA A 31 11.39 -7.55 -2.23
C ALA A 31 10.68 -7.30 -3.57
N LEU A 32 11.17 -6.31 -4.35
CA LEU A 32 10.64 -6.01 -5.68
C LEU A 32 10.75 -7.22 -6.62
N ALA A 33 11.90 -7.91 -6.63
CA ALA A 33 12.10 -9.10 -7.46
C ALA A 33 11.16 -10.26 -7.04
N ASP A 34 10.96 -10.47 -5.73
CA ASP A 34 10.10 -11.53 -5.22
C ASP A 34 8.62 -11.26 -5.54
N PHE A 35 8.15 -10.01 -5.39
CA PHE A 35 6.78 -9.64 -5.78
C PHE A 35 6.56 -9.69 -7.28
N ASN A 36 7.55 -9.34 -8.12
CA ASN A 36 7.49 -9.56 -9.56
C ASN A 36 7.32 -11.05 -9.87
N ARG A 37 8.08 -11.92 -9.21
CA ARG A 37 7.95 -13.38 -9.35
C ARG A 37 6.54 -13.86 -8.95
N ALA A 38 5.97 -13.32 -7.87
CA ALA A 38 4.61 -13.64 -7.47
C ALA A 38 3.59 -13.27 -8.57
N ILE A 39 3.69 -12.07 -9.14
CA ILE A 39 2.82 -11.60 -10.23
C ILE A 39 2.97 -12.47 -11.49
N GLU A 40 4.19 -12.89 -11.84
CA GLU A 40 4.43 -13.81 -12.96
C GLU A 40 3.79 -15.18 -12.74
N ILE A 41 3.76 -15.67 -11.49
CA ILE A 41 3.14 -16.96 -11.15
C ILE A 41 1.62 -16.88 -11.24
N ASP A 42 1.01 -15.86 -10.66
CA ASP A 42 -0.43 -15.64 -10.72
C ASP A 42 -0.79 -14.14 -10.76
N PRO A 43 -1.04 -13.59 -11.96
CA PRO A 43 -1.37 -12.18 -12.13
C PRO A 43 -2.80 -11.81 -11.70
N GLN A 44 -3.62 -12.78 -11.27
CA GLN A 44 -4.99 -12.52 -10.80
C GLN A 44 -5.05 -12.27 -9.29
N LEU A 45 -3.97 -12.46 -8.57
CA LEU A 45 -3.92 -12.32 -7.12
C LEU A 45 -3.35 -10.97 -6.69
N ALA A 46 -4.10 -10.25 -5.86
CA ALA A 46 -3.76 -8.90 -5.41
C ALA A 46 -2.47 -8.82 -4.58
N GLY A 47 -2.06 -9.88 -3.91
CA GLY A 47 -0.95 -9.87 -2.95
C GLY A 47 0.39 -9.48 -3.56
N GLY A 48 0.71 -9.95 -4.78
CA GLY A 48 1.92 -9.60 -5.50
C GLY A 48 1.98 -8.11 -5.84
N TYR A 49 0.89 -7.57 -6.40
CA TYR A 49 0.78 -6.14 -6.72
C TYR A 49 0.82 -5.27 -5.46
N LEU A 50 0.10 -5.65 -4.39
CA LEU A 50 0.12 -4.90 -3.13
C LEU A 50 1.52 -4.85 -2.52
N GLY A 51 2.23 -5.97 -2.51
CA GLY A 51 3.60 -6.05 -2.03
C GLY A 51 4.56 -5.20 -2.86
N ARG A 52 4.43 -5.26 -4.20
CA ARG A 52 5.24 -4.45 -5.11
C ARG A 52 4.94 -2.96 -4.96
N ALA A 53 3.68 -2.57 -4.89
CA ALA A 53 3.26 -1.19 -4.66
C ALA A 53 3.83 -0.62 -3.36
N ASN A 54 3.74 -1.37 -2.27
CA ASN A 54 4.31 -0.97 -0.98
C ASN A 54 5.84 -0.80 -1.07
N THR A 55 6.52 -1.69 -1.78
CA THR A 55 7.96 -1.62 -2.00
C THR A 55 8.33 -0.37 -2.82
N LEU A 56 7.64 -0.13 -3.93
CA LEU A 56 7.82 1.05 -4.79
C LEU A 56 7.57 2.35 -4.03
N ASN A 57 6.53 2.38 -3.20
CA ASN A 57 6.22 3.53 -2.35
C ASN A 57 7.37 3.82 -1.36
N MET A 58 7.93 2.78 -0.71
CA MET A 58 9.10 2.92 0.16
C MET A 58 10.37 3.36 -0.60
N MET A 59 10.48 3.05 -1.88
CA MET A 59 11.56 3.51 -2.76
C MET A 59 11.35 4.95 -3.28
N GLY A 60 10.21 5.59 -2.96
CA GLY A 60 9.84 6.92 -3.48
C GLY A 60 9.35 6.90 -4.94
N ARG A 61 9.09 5.72 -5.51
CA ARG A 61 8.57 5.54 -6.88
C ARG A 61 7.04 5.60 -6.88
N TYR A 62 6.51 6.76 -6.45
CA TYR A 62 5.08 6.92 -6.14
C TYR A 62 4.17 6.70 -7.36
N GLY A 63 4.55 7.19 -8.54
CA GLY A 63 3.76 6.99 -9.77
C GLY A 63 3.54 5.51 -10.08
N GLU A 64 4.61 4.73 -10.05
CA GLU A 64 4.55 3.28 -10.31
C GLU A 64 3.78 2.53 -9.22
N SER A 65 3.92 2.97 -7.96
CA SER A 65 3.16 2.36 -6.87
C SER A 65 1.65 2.58 -7.03
N ILE A 66 1.23 3.72 -7.55
CA ILE A 66 -0.19 4.03 -7.81
C ILE A 66 -0.77 3.07 -8.85
N GLU A 67 -0.05 2.78 -9.93
CA GLU A 67 -0.49 1.83 -10.97
C GLU A 67 -0.76 0.43 -10.37
N ASP A 68 0.12 -0.02 -9.49
CA ASP A 68 -0.07 -1.31 -8.80
C ASP A 68 -1.23 -1.27 -7.79
N TYR A 69 -1.40 -0.16 -7.04
CA TYR A 69 -2.57 -0.02 -6.15
C TYR A 69 -3.88 0.03 -6.95
N ASP A 70 -3.90 0.64 -8.14
CA ASP A 70 -5.06 0.62 -9.04
C ASP A 70 -5.44 -0.83 -9.38
N THR A 71 -4.45 -1.65 -9.77
CA THR A 71 -4.66 -3.08 -10.04
C THR A 71 -5.19 -3.82 -8.80
N VAL A 72 -4.64 -3.55 -7.61
CA VAL A 72 -5.13 -4.15 -6.35
C VAL A 72 -6.60 -3.79 -6.10
N ILE A 73 -6.98 -2.54 -6.32
CA ILE A 73 -8.35 -2.06 -6.11
C ILE A 73 -9.32 -2.65 -7.15
N GLU A 74 -8.88 -2.87 -8.40
CA GLU A 74 -9.66 -3.58 -9.41
C GLU A 74 -9.92 -5.03 -9.01
N ILE A 75 -8.92 -5.74 -8.46
CA ILE A 75 -9.04 -7.13 -8.00
C ILE A 75 -9.89 -7.21 -6.71
N ASP A 76 -9.60 -6.36 -5.73
CA ASP A 76 -10.32 -6.30 -4.45
C ASP A 76 -10.67 -4.86 -4.06
N PRO A 77 -11.85 -4.36 -4.47
CA PRO A 77 -12.27 -2.99 -4.17
C PRO A 77 -12.65 -2.74 -2.69
N LYS A 78 -12.60 -3.77 -1.84
CA LYS A 78 -12.86 -3.64 -0.40
C LYS A 78 -11.61 -3.60 0.46
N LEU A 79 -10.44 -3.68 -0.14
CA LEU A 79 -9.17 -3.67 0.58
C LEU A 79 -8.79 -2.24 1.02
N ALA A 80 -9.19 -1.86 2.24
CA ALA A 80 -8.98 -0.51 2.79
C ALA A 80 -7.51 -0.04 2.70
N ASN A 81 -6.56 -0.95 2.95
CA ASN A 81 -5.14 -0.63 2.92
C ASN A 81 -4.64 -0.18 1.53
N ALA A 82 -5.24 -0.67 0.45
CA ALA A 82 -4.85 -0.25 -0.90
C ALA A 82 -5.18 1.23 -1.13
N TYR A 83 -6.37 1.68 -0.73
CA TYR A 83 -6.75 3.08 -0.80
C TYR A 83 -5.87 3.96 0.08
N ILE A 84 -5.64 3.57 1.34
CA ILE A 84 -4.82 4.33 2.29
C ILE A 84 -3.39 4.49 1.77
N ASN A 85 -2.80 3.44 1.22
CA ASN A 85 -1.44 3.48 0.71
C ASN A 85 -1.34 4.27 -0.59
N ARG A 86 -2.35 4.18 -1.49
CA ARG A 86 -2.43 4.99 -2.70
C ARG A 86 -2.60 6.47 -2.35
N ALA A 87 -3.43 6.79 -1.35
CA ALA A 87 -3.56 8.15 -0.83
C ALA A 87 -2.23 8.72 -0.34
N SER A 88 -1.41 7.89 0.34
CA SER A 88 -0.07 8.29 0.73
C SER A 88 0.79 8.65 -0.48
N ALA A 89 0.79 7.83 -1.52
CA ALA A 89 1.53 8.10 -2.75
C ALA A 89 1.06 9.38 -3.44
N TYR A 90 -0.26 9.61 -3.55
CA TYR A 90 -0.82 10.87 -4.07
C TYR A 90 -0.41 12.09 -3.23
N SER A 91 -0.41 11.95 -1.90
CA SER A 91 0.03 13.03 -1.00
C SER A 91 1.49 13.42 -1.24
N HIS A 92 2.38 12.46 -1.44
CA HIS A 92 3.79 12.70 -1.78
C HIS A 92 3.97 13.38 -3.15
N LEU A 93 3.07 13.12 -4.09
CA LEU A 93 3.06 13.79 -5.41
C LEU A 93 2.39 15.17 -5.38
N GLY A 94 1.82 15.60 -4.24
CA GLY A 94 1.07 16.85 -4.12
C GLY A 94 -0.34 16.81 -4.71
N GLU A 95 -0.83 15.61 -5.07
CA GLU A 95 -2.19 15.40 -5.59
C GLU A 95 -3.20 15.26 -4.43
N TYR A 96 -3.36 16.34 -3.66
CA TYR A 96 -4.03 16.32 -2.37
C TYR A 96 -5.50 15.96 -2.44
N GLU A 97 -6.24 16.37 -3.47
CA GLU A 97 -7.66 16.01 -3.66
C GLU A 97 -7.86 14.50 -3.84
N LYS A 98 -6.99 13.86 -4.62
CA LYS A 98 -7.01 12.42 -4.81
C LYS A 98 -6.64 11.70 -3.52
N ALA A 99 -5.63 12.20 -2.81
CA ALA A 99 -5.24 11.65 -1.51
C ALA A 99 -6.38 11.72 -0.48
N ILE A 100 -7.10 12.84 -0.41
CA ILE A 100 -8.26 13.02 0.48
C ILE A 100 -9.33 11.99 0.16
N THR A 101 -9.70 11.85 -1.12
CA THR A 101 -10.73 10.90 -1.59
C THR A 101 -10.38 9.46 -1.19
N ASP A 102 -9.15 9.05 -1.39
CA ASP A 102 -8.69 7.70 -1.08
C ASP A 102 -8.60 7.46 0.43
N TYR A 103 -8.12 8.42 1.23
CA TYR A 103 -8.11 8.29 2.69
C TYR A 103 -9.54 8.17 3.25
N GLU A 104 -10.49 8.98 2.75
CA GLU A 104 -11.90 8.90 3.16
C GLU A 104 -12.48 7.52 2.81
N LYS A 105 -12.18 7.00 1.62
CA LYS A 105 -12.63 5.66 1.21
C LYS A 105 -11.99 4.56 2.07
N GLY A 106 -10.71 4.64 2.35
CA GLY A 106 -10.02 3.69 3.22
C GLY A 106 -10.59 3.67 4.64
N LEU A 107 -10.92 4.84 5.21
CA LEU A 107 -11.56 4.95 6.53
C LEU A 107 -13.03 4.51 6.53
N GLU A 108 -13.74 4.66 5.42
CA GLU A 108 -15.09 4.09 5.25
C GLU A 108 -15.05 2.55 5.32
N LEU A 109 -14.08 1.94 4.64
CA LEU A 109 -13.91 0.49 4.59
C LEU A 109 -13.33 -0.11 5.89
N ASP A 110 -12.39 0.57 6.53
CA ASP A 110 -11.83 0.19 7.83
C ASP A 110 -11.71 1.42 8.76
N PRO A 111 -12.74 1.74 9.55
CA PRO A 111 -12.72 2.85 10.49
C PRO A 111 -11.64 2.75 11.58
N LYS A 112 -11.10 1.54 11.81
CA LYS A 112 -10.04 1.29 12.79
C LYS A 112 -8.63 1.49 12.23
N ALA A 113 -8.50 1.70 10.93
CA ALA A 113 -7.20 1.94 10.29
C ALA A 113 -6.48 3.17 10.88
N ASP A 114 -7.24 4.17 11.33
CA ASP A 114 -6.73 5.38 11.97
C ASP A 114 -5.90 5.12 13.25
N ASN A 115 -6.19 4.01 13.94
CA ASN A 115 -5.60 3.68 15.24
C ASN A 115 -4.51 2.60 15.18
N LYS A 116 -4.06 2.20 13.98
CA LYS A 116 -3.00 1.18 13.84
C LYS A 116 -1.62 1.82 14.04
N PRO A 117 -0.96 1.64 15.22
CA PRO A 117 0.36 2.22 15.47
C PRO A 117 1.41 1.61 14.53
N GLY A 118 2.28 2.44 13.99
CA GLY A 118 3.45 2.01 13.23
C GLY A 118 3.27 1.89 11.72
N PHE A 119 2.05 1.73 11.19
CA PHE A 119 1.80 1.71 9.76
C PHE A 119 2.10 3.07 9.12
N PHE A 120 1.58 4.14 9.71
CA PHE A 120 1.79 5.52 9.28
C PHE A 120 3.24 5.98 9.42
N LYS A 121 3.89 5.63 10.55
CA LYS A 121 5.28 5.99 10.80
C LYS A 121 6.25 5.44 9.76
N ARG A 122 5.95 4.27 9.17
CA ARG A 122 6.76 3.67 8.08
C ARG A 122 6.53 4.33 6.72
N LEU A 123 5.31 4.80 6.46
CA LEU A 123 4.94 5.44 5.18
C LEU A 123 5.33 6.92 5.10
N PHE A 124 5.45 7.60 6.24
CA PHE A 124 5.63 9.04 6.32
C PHE A 124 6.77 9.43 7.28
N SER A 125 7.88 8.70 7.26
CA SER A 125 9.00 8.90 8.18
C SER A 125 9.55 10.34 8.23
N ASN A 126 9.19 11.20 7.30
CA ASN A 126 9.65 12.59 7.19
C ASN A 126 8.54 13.65 7.33
N ASP A 127 7.29 13.27 7.58
CA ASP A 127 6.20 14.25 7.78
C ASP A 127 5.86 14.37 9.27
N PRO A 128 6.04 15.56 9.89
CA PRO A 128 5.79 15.79 11.31
C PRO A 128 4.31 15.60 11.74
N ASN A 129 3.38 15.47 10.79
CA ASN A 129 1.97 15.25 11.07
C ASN A 129 1.54 13.79 11.11
N THR A 130 2.43 12.86 10.75
CA THR A 130 2.11 11.42 10.62
C THR A 130 1.97 10.65 11.94
N ASP A 131 2.50 11.18 13.03
CA ASP A 131 2.32 10.59 14.36
C ASP A 131 0.87 10.71 14.90
N LYS A 132 0.00 11.38 14.17
CA LYS A 132 -1.34 11.79 14.63
C LYS A 132 -2.50 11.04 13.98
N GLY A 133 -2.23 10.04 13.12
CA GLY A 133 -3.25 9.23 12.43
C GLY A 133 -3.78 9.85 11.13
N ILE A 134 -4.53 9.02 10.38
CA ILE A 134 -5.08 9.37 9.06
C ILE A 134 -6.00 10.58 9.12
N ARG A 135 -6.86 10.67 10.14
CA ARG A 135 -7.84 11.75 10.27
C ARG A 135 -7.18 13.13 10.40
N LYS A 136 -6.10 13.23 11.17
CA LYS A 136 -5.35 14.49 11.28
C LYS A 136 -4.58 14.84 10.02
N HIS A 137 -4.06 13.83 9.34
CA HIS A 137 -3.43 14.06 8.03
C HIS A 137 -4.46 14.53 6.99
N LEU A 138 -5.67 13.99 7.01
CA LEU A 138 -6.80 14.46 6.20
C LEU A 138 -7.14 15.95 6.45
N GLU A 139 -7.19 16.37 7.71
CA GLU A 139 -7.43 17.77 8.06
C GLU A 139 -6.32 18.67 7.49
N TYR A 140 -5.06 18.26 7.62
CA TYR A 140 -3.92 18.95 7.03
C TYR A 140 -4.03 19.07 5.51
N LEU A 141 -4.36 17.97 4.81
CA LEU A 141 -4.52 17.98 3.36
C LEU A 141 -5.67 18.89 2.91
N LYS A 142 -6.81 18.86 3.61
CA LYS A 142 -7.96 19.74 3.34
C LYS A 142 -7.59 21.22 3.51
N GLN A 143 -6.74 21.54 4.48
CA GLN A 143 -6.22 22.89 4.64
C GLN A 143 -5.30 23.28 3.48
N LYS A 144 -4.40 22.38 3.04
CA LYS A 144 -3.50 22.61 1.90
C LYS A 144 -4.25 22.91 0.61
N VAL A 145 -5.32 22.16 0.33
CA VAL A 145 -6.18 22.39 -0.85
C VAL A 145 -6.82 23.79 -0.78
N LYS A 146 -7.30 24.22 0.38
CA LYS A 146 -7.87 25.58 0.55
C LYS A 146 -6.84 26.68 0.31
N GLU A 147 -5.60 26.50 0.79
CA GLU A 147 -4.50 27.45 0.60
C GLU A 147 -4.10 27.58 -0.88
N GLN A 148 -4.25 26.52 -1.68
CA GLN A 148 -3.94 26.54 -3.11
C GLN A 148 -5.07 27.14 -3.97
N SER A 149 -6.29 27.19 -3.44
CA SER A 149 -7.50 27.66 -4.16
C SER A 149 -7.82 29.15 -3.94
N GLY A 150 -7.12 29.83 -3.05
CA GLY A 150 -7.30 31.24 -2.70
C GLY A 150 -6.12 32.07 -3.13
#